data_7b8beff607107e50f257213a9bfe5aa1
#
_entry.id   7b8beff607107e50f257213a9bfe5aa1
#
_cell.length_a   1.000
_cell.length_b   1.000
_cell.length_c   1.000
_cell.angle_alpha   90.00
_cell.angle_beta   90.00
_cell.angle_gamma   90.00
#
_symmetry.space_group_name_H-M   'P 1'
#
loop_
_entity.id
_entity.type
_entity.pdbx_description
1 polymer ?
#
loop_
_entity_poly.entity_id
_entity_poly.type
_entity_poly.pdbx_seq_one_letter_code
_entity_poly.pdbx_strand_id
1 'polypeptide(L)'
;NLQKEIMYISDDGLVIYTNINIINDEGSTNGTSLAMSRVKEVKKQPEAQTTLIEGNLNKAYVYESKHLIVCLTNAGSLYTYDYEKKEKPVSVADAVMQLWPVSENMPGVYTANADSLNTRKDVDTLLYSKSDGVYYYSCKDASAYKIDKKTDNDADYVFDRDNSLIYRISGTSMTSALIRETKVSEYVDVDSMTKEKNYIYNSSDGQIVYVNAKGQLRVVDNNKIIDIASDVNAGSLSKVYNKSKALTYVSGGRQFYMDNIKSKAVAILESDTVTDTEGTHFYKNRIYAYDADNILYSNTLKGNDISNIGYVERLWLGTELR
;
A
#
# COMPACT_ATOMS: atom_id res chain seq x y z
N ASN A 1 -5.66 -35.04 -3.52
CA ASN A 1 -6.76 -34.09 -3.56
C ASN A 1 -6.23 -32.74 -3.99
N LEU A 2 -6.71 -32.24 -5.14
CA LEU A 2 -6.45 -30.88 -5.59
C LEU A 2 -7.36 -29.93 -4.81
N GLN A 3 -6.77 -29.07 -4.02
CA GLN A 3 -7.46 -27.96 -3.38
C GLN A 3 -7.30 -26.70 -4.25
N LYS A 4 -8.37 -25.94 -4.42
CA LYS A 4 -8.36 -24.68 -5.17
C LYS A 4 -8.54 -23.52 -4.21
N GLU A 5 -7.68 -22.55 -4.31
CA GLU A 5 -7.83 -21.28 -3.61
C GLU A 5 -8.28 -20.22 -4.61
N ILE A 6 -9.44 -19.63 -4.37
CA ILE A 6 -9.98 -18.57 -5.22
C ILE A 6 -9.30 -17.27 -4.86
N MET A 7 -8.66 -16.65 -5.84
CA MET A 7 -7.99 -15.36 -5.70
C MET A 7 -8.89 -14.20 -6.08
N TYR A 8 -9.77 -14.41 -7.07
CA TYR A 8 -10.60 -13.36 -7.63
C TYR A 8 -11.84 -13.92 -8.31
N ILE A 9 -12.95 -13.22 -8.17
CA ILE A 9 -14.20 -13.49 -8.90
C ILE A 9 -14.71 -12.13 -9.42
N SER A 10 -14.88 -12.01 -10.73
CA SER A 10 -15.51 -10.83 -11.35
C SER A 10 -17.03 -10.95 -11.42
N ASP A 11 -17.72 -9.82 -11.59
CA ASP A 11 -19.18 -9.76 -11.72
C ASP A 11 -19.69 -10.50 -12.96
N ASP A 12 -18.87 -10.63 -14.01
CA ASP A 12 -19.18 -11.37 -15.23
C ASP A 12 -18.82 -12.86 -15.17
N GLY A 13 -18.43 -13.37 -13.98
CA GLY A 13 -18.20 -14.78 -13.71
C GLY A 13 -16.80 -15.29 -14.05
N LEU A 14 -15.82 -14.42 -14.27
CA LEU A 14 -14.42 -14.82 -14.34
C LEU A 14 -13.92 -15.25 -12.98
N VAL A 15 -13.35 -16.43 -12.86
CA VAL A 15 -12.73 -16.95 -11.62
C VAL A 15 -11.27 -17.20 -11.87
N ILE A 16 -10.42 -16.58 -11.04
CA ILE A 16 -8.98 -16.81 -11.04
C ILE A 16 -8.65 -17.54 -9.73
N TYR A 17 -7.93 -18.62 -9.83
CA TYR A 17 -7.63 -19.46 -8.69
C TYR A 17 -6.26 -20.14 -8.81
N THR A 18 -5.72 -20.56 -7.67
CA THR A 18 -4.54 -21.42 -7.59
C THR A 18 -4.96 -22.86 -7.32
N ASN A 19 -4.31 -23.79 -7.97
CA ASN A 19 -4.42 -25.20 -7.64
C ASN A 19 -3.33 -25.56 -6.64
N ILE A 20 -3.72 -25.98 -5.45
CA ILE A 20 -2.80 -26.46 -4.41
C ILE A 20 -2.84 -27.97 -4.44
N ASN A 21 -1.73 -28.61 -4.74
CA ASN A 21 -1.56 -30.04 -4.53
C ASN A 21 -1.22 -30.29 -3.07
N ILE A 22 -2.19 -30.76 -2.29
CA ILE A 22 -1.90 -31.28 -0.95
C ILE A 22 -1.30 -32.67 -1.14
N ILE A 23 -0.03 -32.80 -0.86
CA ILE A 23 0.65 -34.08 -0.81
C ILE A 23 0.58 -34.61 0.60
N ASN A 24 0.29 -35.91 0.69
CA ASN A 24 0.27 -36.68 1.92
C ASN A 24 1.57 -36.53 2.71
N ASP A 25 1.42 -36.34 3.99
CA ASP A 25 2.30 -36.59 5.15
C ASP A 25 3.84 -36.46 5.09
N GLU A 26 4.48 -36.22 3.97
CA GLU A 26 5.94 -36.09 3.86
C GLU A 26 6.45 -34.70 3.34
N GLY A 27 5.76 -33.65 3.61
CA GLY A 27 6.33 -32.29 3.63
C GLY A 27 6.83 -31.69 2.30
N SER A 28 6.39 -32.20 1.16
CA SER A 28 6.74 -31.63 -0.15
C SER A 28 5.53 -30.93 -0.79
N THR A 29 5.55 -29.60 -0.84
CA THR A 29 4.60 -28.78 -1.59
C THR A 29 4.96 -28.82 -3.08
N ASN A 30 4.43 -29.77 -3.82
CA ASN A 30 4.57 -29.81 -5.27
C ASN A 30 3.40 -29.10 -5.95
N GLY A 31 3.70 -27.98 -6.58
CA GLY A 31 2.95 -27.46 -7.70
C GLY A 31 1.65 -26.74 -7.40
N THR A 32 1.72 -25.46 -6.99
CA THR A 32 0.63 -24.54 -7.21
C THR A 32 0.68 -24.03 -8.65
N SER A 33 -0.41 -24.21 -9.41
CA SER A 33 -0.57 -23.62 -10.72
C SER A 33 -1.58 -22.47 -10.65
N LEU A 34 -1.35 -21.41 -11.40
CA LEU A 34 -2.36 -20.37 -11.60
C LEU A 34 -3.28 -20.78 -12.73
N ALA A 35 -4.57 -20.69 -12.49
CA ALA A 35 -5.58 -21.04 -13.48
C ALA A 35 -6.74 -20.04 -13.49
N MET A 36 -7.46 -19.96 -14.60
CA MET A 36 -8.70 -19.22 -14.69
C MET A 36 -9.80 -20.06 -15.31
N SER A 37 -11.04 -19.73 -14.98
CA SER A 37 -12.24 -20.33 -15.55
C SER A 37 -13.33 -19.26 -15.60
N ARG A 38 -14.20 -19.32 -16.62
CA ARG A 38 -15.36 -18.43 -16.71
C ARG A 38 -16.63 -19.23 -16.44
N VAL A 39 -17.41 -18.80 -15.47
CA VAL A 39 -18.72 -19.39 -15.15
C VAL A 39 -19.81 -18.55 -15.82
N LYS A 40 -20.38 -19.06 -16.89
CA LYS A 40 -21.54 -18.44 -17.56
C LYS A 40 -22.80 -19.01 -16.96
N GLU A 41 -23.52 -18.21 -16.15
CA GLU A 41 -24.82 -18.52 -15.53
C GLU A 41 -24.94 -19.87 -14.79
N VAL A 42 -25.74 -19.89 -13.71
CA VAL A 42 -25.94 -21.01 -12.76
C VAL A 42 -26.39 -22.34 -13.40
N LYS A 43 -26.69 -22.38 -14.69
CA LYS A 43 -27.18 -23.56 -15.42
C LYS A 43 -26.24 -24.13 -16.46
N LYS A 44 -25.07 -23.51 -16.71
CA LYS A 44 -24.10 -24.00 -17.69
C LYS A 44 -22.85 -24.52 -17.02
N GLN A 45 -22.30 -25.60 -17.56
CA GLN A 45 -21.02 -26.12 -17.07
C GLN A 45 -19.94 -25.04 -17.20
N PRO A 46 -19.02 -24.94 -16.20
CA PRO A 46 -17.90 -24.01 -16.29
C PRO A 46 -17.09 -24.28 -17.57
N GLU A 47 -16.62 -23.23 -18.22
CA GLU A 47 -15.68 -23.36 -19.32
C GLU A 47 -14.45 -24.17 -18.88
N ALA A 48 -13.79 -24.83 -19.84
CA ALA A 48 -12.60 -25.61 -19.55
C ALA A 48 -11.55 -24.74 -18.81
N GLN A 49 -10.97 -25.32 -17.80
CA GLN A 49 -9.88 -24.68 -17.04
C GLN A 49 -8.71 -24.41 -17.98
N THR A 50 -8.20 -23.17 -17.98
CA THR A 50 -6.96 -22.81 -18.66
C THR A 50 -5.86 -22.63 -17.61
N THR A 51 -4.83 -23.46 -17.67
CA THR A 51 -3.62 -23.27 -16.85
C THR A 51 -2.77 -22.20 -17.52
N LEU A 52 -2.51 -21.10 -16.80
CA LEU A 52 -1.73 -19.97 -17.31
C LEU A 52 -0.23 -20.17 -17.06
N ILE A 53 0.11 -20.65 -15.87
CA ILE A 53 1.48 -20.88 -15.43
C ILE A 53 1.53 -22.20 -14.71
N GLU A 54 2.37 -23.09 -15.19
CA GLU A 54 2.70 -24.35 -14.53
C GLU A 54 3.91 -24.15 -13.63
N GLY A 55 3.84 -24.69 -12.40
CA GLY A 55 4.95 -24.67 -11.46
C GLY A 55 4.60 -24.06 -10.12
N ASN A 56 5.60 -24.01 -9.26
CA ASN A 56 5.46 -23.53 -7.88
C ASN A 56 5.25 -22.03 -7.83
N LEU A 57 4.02 -21.59 -7.66
CA LEU A 57 3.67 -20.17 -7.49
C LEU A 57 4.11 -19.71 -6.10
N ASN A 58 4.82 -18.59 -6.06
CA ASN A 58 5.18 -17.90 -4.82
C ASN A 58 4.12 -16.85 -4.45
N LYS A 59 3.87 -15.91 -5.37
CA LYS A 59 2.91 -14.82 -5.19
C LYS A 59 2.14 -14.58 -6.48
N ALA A 60 0.88 -14.20 -6.36
CA ALA A 60 0.11 -13.70 -7.49
C ALA A 60 -0.78 -12.53 -7.02
N TYR A 61 -0.94 -11.55 -7.89
CA TYR A 61 -1.77 -10.38 -7.67
C TYR A 61 -2.67 -10.15 -8.86
N VAL A 62 -3.93 -9.81 -8.60
CA VAL A 62 -4.91 -9.47 -9.63
C VAL A 62 -5.17 -7.97 -9.59
N TYR A 63 -4.97 -7.31 -10.71
CA TYR A 63 -5.21 -5.90 -10.91
C TYR A 63 -6.42 -5.73 -11.81
N GLU A 64 -7.58 -5.59 -11.21
CA GLU A 64 -8.88 -5.66 -11.88
C GLU A 64 -9.03 -4.58 -12.96
N SER A 65 -8.71 -3.33 -12.64
CA SER A 65 -8.88 -2.20 -13.56
C SER A 65 -8.00 -2.28 -14.82
N LYS A 66 -6.97 -3.13 -14.80
CA LYS A 66 -6.03 -3.35 -15.91
C LYS A 66 -6.17 -4.75 -16.52
N HIS A 67 -7.10 -5.55 -16.02
CA HIS A 67 -7.25 -6.95 -16.42
C HIS A 67 -5.94 -7.76 -16.37
N LEU A 68 -5.08 -7.40 -15.42
CA LEU A 68 -3.72 -7.90 -15.33
C LEU A 68 -3.54 -8.82 -14.13
N ILE A 69 -2.94 -9.98 -14.37
CA ILE A 69 -2.42 -10.85 -13.32
C ILE A 69 -0.90 -10.74 -13.33
N VAL A 70 -0.31 -10.58 -12.15
CA VAL A 70 1.14 -10.61 -11.93
C VAL A 70 1.47 -11.83 -11.11
N CYS A 71 2.41 -12.65 -11.55
CA CYS A 71 2.81 -13.86 -10.84
C CYS A 71 4.31 -13.95 -10.68
N LEU A 72 4.74 -14.32 -9.48
CA LEU A 72 6.10 -14.70 -9.15
C LEU A 72 6.13 -16.19 -8.77
N THR A 73 7.00 -16.96 -9.42
CA THR A 73 7.21 -18.37 -9.11
C THR A 73 8.26 -18.53 -7.99
N ASN A 74 8.29 -19.69 -7.34
CA ASN A 74 9.35 -20.03 -6.37
C ASN A 74 10.75 -20.11 -6.99
N ALA A 75 10.83 -20.33 -8.32
CA ALA A 75 12.08 -20.29 -9.06
C ALA A 75 12.54 -18.84 -9.36
N GLY A 76 11.76 -17.82 -8.97
CA GLY A 76 12.07 -16.42 -9.22
C GLY A 76 11.72 -15.90 -10.60
N SER A 77 10.89 -16.62 -11.37
CA SER A 77 10.41 -16.11 -12.66
C SER A 77 9.16 -15.26 -12.44
N LEU A 78 9.19 -14.03 -12.95
CA LEU A 78 8.12 -13.04 -12.88
C LEU A 78 7.39 -12.95 -14.22
N TYR A 79 6.07 -13.07 -14.19
CA TYR A 79 5.20 -13.01 -15.36
C TYR A 79 4.08 -12.02 -15.17
N THR A 80 3.61 -11.44 -16.28
CA THR A 80 2.34 -10.72 -16.37
C THR A 80 1.42 -11.43 -17.37
N TYR A 81 0.12 -11.35 -17.10
CA TYR A 81 -0.91 -11.93 -17.97
C TYR A 81 -2.14 -11.02 -18.03
N ASP A 82 -2.49 -10.60 -19.24
CA ASP A 82 -3.72 -9.85 -19.51
C ASP A 82 -4.85 -10.84 -19.80
N TYR A 83 -5.77 -11.01 -18.84
CA TYR A 83 -6.82 -12.01 -18.93
C TYR A 83 -7.99 -11.62 -19.85
N GLU A 84 -8.06 -10.37 -20.29
CA GLU A 84 -9.02 -9.92 -21.31
C GLU A 84 -8.52 -10.27 -22.72
N LYS A 85 -7.24 -10.08 -23.00
CA LYS A 85 -6.66 -10.37 -24.30
C LYS A 85 -6.47 -11.84 -24.59
N LYS A 86 -6.49 -12.69 -23.55
CA LYS A 86 -6.30 -14.15 -23.65
C LYS A 86 -5.01 -14.56 -24.40
N GLU A 87 -4.01 -13.71 -24.36
CA GLU A 87 -2.67 -13.98 -24.89
C GLU A 87 -1.88 -14.89 -23.94
N LYS A 88 -0.68 -15.28 -24.34
CA LYS A 88 0.20 -16.04 -23.44
C LYS A 88 0.78 -15.13 -22.35
N PRO A 89 1.10 -15.67 -21.18
CA PRO A 89 1.83 -14.92 -20.16
C PRO A 89 3.12 -14.32 -20.73
N VAL A 90 3.38 -13.08 -20.38
CA VAL A 90 4.60 -12.35 -20.77
C VAL A 90 5.63 -12.49 -19.65
N SER A 91 6.81 -13.00 -19.99
CA SER A 91 7.94 -13.05 -19.06
C SER A 91 8.47 -11.64 -18.87
N VAL A 92 8.57 -11.21 -17.59
CA VAL A 92 9.10 -9.90 -17.19
C VAL A 92 10.56 -10.01 -16.78
N ALA A 93 10.88 -10.97 -15.92
CA ALA A 93 12.23 -11.14 -15.38
C ALA A 93 12.43 -12.54 -14.79
N ASP A 94 13.69 -12.96 -14.71
CA ASP A 94 14.13 -14.14 -13.99
C ASP A 94 15.03 -13.76 -12.82
N ALA A 95 15.21 -14.72 -11.90
CA ALA A 95 15.97 -14.55 -10.65
C ALA A 95 15.46 -13.38 -9.80
N VAL A 96 14.16 -13.18 -9.79
CA VAL A 96 13.48 -12.19 -8.93
C VAL A 96 13.47 -12.69 -7.50
N MET A 97 13.97 -11.88 -6.60
CA MET A 97 14.05 -12.18 -5.16
C MET A 97 12.84 -11.67 -4.41
N GLN A 98 12.34 -10.49 -4.80
CA GLN A 98 11.18 -9.86 -4.17
C GLN A 98 10.36 -9.09 -5.21
N LEU A 99 9.04 -9.07 -5.00
CA LEU A 99 8.08 -8.26 -5.71
C LEU A 99 7.37 -7.34 -4.71
N TRP A 100 7.38 -6.03 -5.00
CA TRP A 100 6.65 -5.02 -4.22
C TRP A 100 5.33 -4.69 -4.91
N PRO A 101 4.20 -5.07 -4.33
CA PRO A 101 2.91 -4.66 -4.86
C PRO A 101 2.64 -3.18 -4.61
N VAL A 102 1.84 -2.56 -5.47
CA VAL A 102 1.37 -1.18 -5.30
C VAL A 102 0.26 -1.12 -4.25
N SER A 103 0.33 -0.17 -3.33
CA SER A 103 -0.74 0.06 -2.37
C SER A 103 -1.97 0.71 -3.00
N GLU A 104 -3.15 0.14 -2.77
CA GLU A 104 -4.43 0.67 -3.27
C GLU A 104 -4.77 2.05 -2.70
N ASN A 105 -4.49 2.23 -1.41
CA ASN A 105 -4.75 3.48 -0.71
C ASN A 105 -3.69 4.55 -0.94
N MET A 106 -2.55 4.16 -1.52
CA MET A 106 -1.42 5.02 -1.79
C MET A 106 -0.80 4.66 -3.15
N PRO A 107 -1.46 5.00 -4.27
CA PRO A 107 -0.92 4.73 -5.60
C PRO A 107 0.45 5.40 -5.76
N GLY A 108 1.40 4.65 -6.32
CA GLY A 108 2.80 5.09 -6.45
C GLY A 108 3.68 4.79 -5.22
N VAL A 109 3.13 4.19 -4.16
CA VAL A 109 3.90 3.70 -3.01
C VAL A 109 4.08 2.20 -3.11
N TYR A 110 5.31 1.75 -3.01
CA TYR A 110 5.73 0.35 -3.01
C TYR A 110 6.33 0.02 -1.65
N THR A 111 5.62 -0.75 -0.85
CA THR A 111 6.06 -1.13 0.49
C THR A 111 6.48 -2.59 0.55
N ALA A 112 7.54 -2.87 1.31
CA ALA A 112 8.06 -4.23 1.47
C ALA A 112 7.05 -5.19 2.13
N ASN A 113 6.14 -4.66 2.95
CA ASN A 113 5.26 -5.44 3.84
C ASN A 113 3.80 -5.52 3.38
N ALA A 114 3.48 -5.20 2.14
CA ALA A 114 2.11 -5.23 1.65
C ALA A 114 1.65 -6.68 1.33
N ASP A 115 1.20 -7.41 2.32
CA ASP A 115 0.86 -8.84 2.22
C ASP A 115 -0.52 -9.15 1.62
N SER A 116 -1.45 -8.19 1.52
CA SER A 116 -2.83 -8.50 1.14
C SER A 116 -3.37 -7.57 0.07
N LEU A 117 -3.11 -7.90 -1.20
CA LEU A 117 -3.47 -6.98 -2.27
C LEU A 117 -4.15 -7.71 -3.43
N ASN A 118 -5.40 -8.12 -3.22
CA ASN A 118 -6.11 -8.92 -4.20
C ASN A 118 -6.70 -8.14 -5.37
N THR A 119 -6.99 -6.85 -5.22
CA THR A 119 -7.56 -6.02 -6.29
C THR A 119 -7.02 -4.62 -6.23
N ARG A 120 -6.54 -4.08 -7.35
CA ARG A 120 -5.89 -2.76 -7.39
C ARG A 120 -6.35 -1.95 -8.58
N LYS A 121 -6.62 -0.68 -8.32
CA LYS A 121 -6.83 0.32 -9.38
C LYS A 121 -5.46 0.88 -9.79
N ASP A 122 -5.24 1.03 -11.10
CA ASP A 122 -4.15 1.80 -11.69
C ASP A 122 -2.71 1.27 -11.53
N VAL A 123 -2.52 -0.05 -11.63
CA VAL A 123 -1.17 -0.60 -11.75
C VAL A 123 -0.76 -0.71 -13.21
N ASP A 124 0.05 0.24 -13.64
CA ASP A 124 0.77 0.20 -14.90
C ASP A 124 2.27 -0.07 -14.71
N THR A 125 2.67 -0.31 -13.47
CA THR A 125 4.08 -0.47 -13.10
C THR A 125 4.27 -1.52 -12.00
N LEU A 126 5.40 -2.21 -12.03
CA LEU A 126 5.82 -3.18 -11.03
C LEU A 126 7.19 -2.81 -10.49
N LEU A 127 7.42 -3.10 -9.24
CA LEU A 127 8.74 -2.99 -8.62
C LEU A 127 9.19 -4.37 -8.16
N TYR A 128 10.41 -4.76 -8.53
CA TYR A 128 10.99 -6.03 -8.12
C TYR A 128 12.48 -5.93 -7.88
N SER A 129 13.04 -6.84 -7.07
CA SER A 129 14.47 -6.93 -6.85
C SER A 129 15.07 -8.18 -7.47
N LYS A 130 16.36 -8.04 -7.83
CA LYS A 130 17.29 -9.11 -8.17
C LYS A 130 18.53 -8.95 -7.31
N SER A 131 19.46 -9.90 -7.37
CA SER A 131 20.71 -9.85 -6.60
C SER A 131 21.58 -8.61 -6.87
N ASP A 132 21.39 -7.99 -8.03
CA ASP A 132 22.17 -6.84 -8.48
C ASP A 132 21.47 -5.49 -8.32
N GLY A 133 20.22 -5.46 -7.77
CA GLY A 133 19.50 -4.22 -7.50
C GLY A 133 18.00 -4.31 -7.63
N VAL A 134 17.34 -3.15 -7.58
CA VAL A 134 15.89 -2.97 -7.69
C VAL A 134 15.52 -2.42 -9.06
N TYR A 135 14.46 -2.97 -9.63
CA TYR A 135 13.98 -2.68 -10.97
C TYR A 135 12.55 -2.18 -10.97
N TYR A 136 12.29 -1.21 -11.82
CA TYR A 136 10.98 -0.70 -12.17
C TYR A 136 10.60 -1.24 -13.54
N TYR A 137 9.40 -1.81 -13.68
CA TYR A 137 8.87 -2.32 -14.94
C TYR A 137 7.59 -1.58 -15.29
N SER A 138 7.53 -1.03 -16.50
CA SER A 138 6.32 -0.45 -17.08
C SER A 138 5.54 -1.53 -17.84
N CYS A 139 4.35 -1.86 -17.37
CA CYS A 139 3.47 -2.80 -18.06
C CYS A 139 2.99 -2.24 -19.41
N LYS A 140 2.92 -0.90 -19.54
CA LYS A 140 2.51 -0.24 -20.77
C LYS A 140 3.54 -0.40 -21.89
N ASP A 141 4.81 -0.24 -21.54
CA ASP A 141 5.91 -0.19 -22.53
C ASP A 141 6.68 -1.52 -22.57
N ALA A 142 6.28 -2.49 -21.74
CA ALA A 142 6.95 -3.79 -21.56
C ALA A 142 8.48 -3.64 -21.35
N SER A 143 8.89 -2.62 -20.61
CA SER A 143 10.27 -2.26 -20.38
C SER A 143 10.62 -2.17 -18.91
N ALA A 144 11.84 -2.58 -18.57
CA ALA A 144 12.36 -2.52 -17.22
C ALA A 144 13.65 -1.68 -17.17
N TYR A 145 13.83 -0.93 -16.07
CA TYR A 145 15.08 -0.23 -15.80
C TYR A 145 15.42 -0.29 -14.31
N LYS A 146 16.73 -0.25 -14.04
CA LYS A 146 17.25 -0.33 -12.68
C LYS A 146 17.09 1.01 -11.98
N ILE A 147 16.42 0.99 -10.84
CA ILE A 147 16.22 2.20 -10.01
C ILE A 147 17.16 2.27 -8.81
N ASP A 148 17.65 1.12 -8.34
CA ASP A 148 18.63 1.06 -7.26
C ASP A 148 19.70 0.01 -7.56
N LYS A 149 20.93 0.29 -7.20
CA LYS A 149 22.07 -0.62 -7.34
C LYS A 149 22.19 -1.60 -6.18
N LYS A 150 21.50 -1.33 -5.09
CA LYS A 150 21.49 -2.16 -3.88
C LYS A 150 20.11 -2.78 -3.72
N THR A 151 20.11 -4.05 -3.36
CA THR A 151 18.90 -4.71 -2.92
C THR A 151 18.75 -4.46 -1.42
N ASP A 152 17.65 -3.83 -1.06
CA ASP A 152 17.22 -3.64 0.34
C ASP A 152 15.76 -4.05 0.43
N ASN A 153 15.54 -5.23 0.98
CA ASN A 153 14.22 -5.83 1.02
C ASN A 153 13.26 -5.11 1.98
N ASP A 154 13.80 -4.28 2.87
CA ASP A 154 13.00 -3.48 3.82
C ASP A 154 12.76 -2.04 3.34
N ALA A 155 13.34 -1.66 2.19
CA ALA A 155 13.13 -0.32 1.66
C ALA A 155 11.71 -0.17 1.08
N ASP A 156 11.09 0.97 1.37
CA ASP A 156 9.91 1.44 0.66
C ASP A 156 10.32 2.43 -0.44
N TYR A 157 9.59 2.40 -1.54
CA TYR A 157 9.79 3.30 -2.67
C TYR A 157 8.53 4.09 -2.96
N VAL A 158 8.66 5.42 -3.06
CA VAL A 158 7.55 6.33 -3.37
C VAL A 158 7.87 7.08 -4.66
N PHE A 159 7.00 6.92 -5.66
CA PHE A 159 7.15 7.57 -6.96
C PHE A 159 6.30 8.84 -7.01
N ASP A 160 6.95 9.98 -7.02
CA ASP A 160 6.36 11.26 -7.36
C ASP A 160 6.52 11.49 -8.88
N ARG A 161 5.49 11.10 -9.63
CA ARG A 161 5.52 11.15 -11.10
C ARG A 161 5.52 12.58 -11.64
N ASP A 162 4.85 13.48 -10.97
CA ASP A 162 4.70 14.88 -11.42
C ASP A 162 6.04 15.62 -11.40
N ASN A 163 6.88 15.30 -10.41
CA ASN A 163 8.21 15.86 -10.25
C ASN A 163 9.34 14.95 -10.79
N SER A 164 9.00 13.80 -11.37
CA SER A 164 9.98 12.80 -11.82
C SER A 164 10.96 12.39 -10.72
N LEU A 165 10.47 12.24 -9.50
CA LEU A 165 11.24 11.87 -8.33
C LEU A 165 10.87 10.46 -7.86
N ILE A 166 11.85 9.76 -7.32
CA ILE A 166 11.66 8.58 -6.50
C ILE A 166 12.26 8.82 -5.12
N TYR A 167 11.49 8.58 -4.09
CA TYR A 167 11.96 8.56 -2.72
C TYR A 167 12.18 7.10 -2.28
N ARG A 168 13.30 6.85 -1.63
CA ARG A 168 13.63 5.58 -1.00
C ARG A 168 13.65 5.79 0.50
N ILE A 169 12.84 5.03 1.23
CA ILE A 169 12.75 5.04 2.68
C ILE A 169 13.29 3.71 3.19
N SER A 170 14.45 3.73 3.82
CA SER A 170 15.16 2.53 4.26
C SER A 170 15.74 2.74 5.65
N GLY A 171 15.40 1.85 6.58
CA GLY A 171 15.78 2.01 7.98
C GLY A 171 15.31 3.36 8.52
N THR A 172 16.24 4.21 8.93
CA THR A 172 15.99 5.57 9.45
C THR A 172 16.35 6.67 8.46
N SER A 173 16.41 6.38 7.19
CA SER A 173 16.83 7.34 6.15
C SER A 173 15.78 7.48 5.06
N MET A 174 15.51 8.71 4.66
CA MET A 174 14.79 9.06 3.44
C MET A 174 15.79 9.69 2.47
N THR A 175 15.90 9.11 1.29
CA THR A 175 16.73 9.60 0.19
C THR A 175 15.88 9.82 -1.06
N SER A 176 16.32 10.63 -2.00
CA SER A 176 15.60 10.84 -3.27
C SER A 176 16.53 10.78 -4.46
N ALA A 177 15.98 10.42 -5.63
CA ALA A 177 16.67 10.44 -6.90
C ALA A 177 15.75 10.97 -8.00
N LEU A 178 16.33 11.60 -9.02
CA LEU A 178 15.61 12.03 -10.22
C LEU A 178 15.50 10.89 -11.22
N ILE A 179 14.32 10.73 -11.79
CA ILE A 179 14.07 9.82 -12.90
C ILE A 179 14.02 10.64 -14.19
N ARG A 180 14.86 10.27 -15.15
CA ARG A 180 14.87 10.86 -16.50
C ARG A 180 14.85 9.74 -17.52
N GLU A 181 13.73 9.61 -18.24
CA GLU A 181 13.49 8.48 -19.15
C GLU A 181 13.67 7.13 -18.41
N THR A 182 14.73 6.39 -18.73
CA THR A 182 15.08 5.10 -18.11
C THR A 182 16.26 5.19 -17.15
N LYS A 183 16.73 6.41 -16.82
CA LYS A 183 17.89 6.63 -15.94
C LYS A 183 17.45 7.24 -14.62
N VAL A 184 18.03 6.73 -13.55
CA VAL A 184 17.87 7.26 -12.21
C VAL A 184 19.21 7.86 -11.78
N SER A 185 19.17 9.08 -11.24
CA SER A 185 20.36 9.73 -10.69
C SER A 185 20.87 9.00 -9.44
N GLU A 186 21.99 9.41 -8.91
CA GLU A 186 22.37 8.98 -7.56
C GLU A 186 21.36 9.48 -6.53
N TYR A 187 21.12 8.65 -5.50
CA TYR A 187 20.28 9.03 -4.38
C TYR A 187 21.00 10.05 -3.50
N VAL A 188 20.27 11.11 -3.15
CA VAL A 188 20.73 12.14 -2.23
C VAL A 188 19.89 12.12 -0.96
N ASP A 189 20.52 12.44 0.17
CA ASP A 189 19.82 12.50 1.45
C ASP A 189 18.75 13.59 1.45
N VAL A 190 17.58 13.24 1.96
CA VAL A 190 16.47 14.17 2.17
C VAL A 190 16.31 14.45 3.66
N ASP A 191 16.07 13.41 4.47
CA ASP A 191 15.87 13.55 5.93
C ASP A 191 16.06 12.21 6.65
N SER A 192 16.12 12.27 7.98
CA SER A 192 16.01 11.11 8.86
C SER A 192 14.54 10.72 9.07
N MET A 193 14.29 9.44 9.31
CA MET A 193 12.98 8.88 9.59
C MET A 193 12.96 8.24 10.99
N THR A 194 11.78 8.04 11.55
CA THR A 194 11.61 7.10 12.67
C THR A 194 11.80 5.66 12.17
N LYS A 195 12.12 4.73 13.08
CA LYS A 195 12.27 3.30 12.75
C LYS A 195 10.97 2.69 12.22
N GLU A 196 9.84 3.20 12.68
CA GLU A 196 8.49 2.79 12.30
C GLU A 196 8.13 3.20 10.87
N LYS A 197 8.97 3.98 10.18
CA LYS A 197 8.73 4.51 8.83
C LYS A 197 7.34 5.17 8.72
N ASN A 198 7.01 5.99 9.71
CA ASN A 198 5.68 6.59 9.80
C ASN A 198 5.53 7.74 8.81
N TYR A 199 4.92 7.46 7.68
CA TYR A 199 4.69 8.43 6.61
C TYR A 199 3.35 8.21 5.89
N ILE A 200 2.85 9.27 5.25
CA ILE A 200 1.68 9.26 4.38
C ILE A 200 2.08 9.89 3.04
N TYR A 201 1.81 9.21 1.94
CA TYR A 201 1.93 9.78 0.61
C TYR A 201 0.58 10.30 0.11
N ASN A 202 0.56 11.56 -0.31
CA ASN A 202 -0.58 12.19 -0.97
C ASN A 202 -0.31 12.24 -2.48
N SER A 203 -0.85 11.27 -3.21
CA SER A 203 -0.61 11.14 -4.64
C SER A 203 -1.20 12.29 -5.48
N SER A 204 -2.20 13.01 -4.97
CA SER A 204 -2.78 14.16 -5.70
C SER A 204 -1.89 15.40 -5.69
N ASP A 205 -1.01 15.51 -4.72
CA ASP A 205 -0.17 16.69 -4.50
C ASP A 205 1.33 16.33 -4.57
N GLY A 206 1.68 15.05 -4.78
CA GLY A 206 3.07 14.56 -4.83
C GLY A 206 3.84 14.69 -3.50
N GLN A 207 3.11 14.80 -2.38
CA GLN A 207 3.69 15.14 -1.09
C GLN A 207 3.81 13.91 -0.18
N ILE A 208 4.93 13.83 0.55
CA ILE A 208 5.12 12.86 1.64
C ILE A 208 5.06 13.61 2.96
N VAL A 209 4.07 13.28 3.79
CA VAL A 209 3.97 13.73 5.19
C VAL A 209 4.57 12.66 6.07
N TYR A 210 5.47 13.01 6.97
CA TYR A 210 6.20 12.04 7.78
C TYR A 210 6.63 12.59 9.14
N VAL A 211 6.90 11.69 10.06
CA VAL A 211 7.54 12.03 11.33
C VAL A 211 9.02 11.66 11.25
N ASN A 212 9.91 12.63 11.45
CA ASN A 212 11.34 12.38 11.39
C ASN A 212 11.88 11.83 12.72
N ALA A 213 13.15 11.43 12.73
CA ALA A 213 13.81 10.86 13.92
C ALA A 213 13.87 11.81 15.15
N LYS A 214 13.61 13.12 14.94
CA LYS A 214 13.57 14.12 16.02
C LYS A 214 12.16 14.39 16.55
N GLY A 215 11.15 13.61 16.12
CA GLY A 215 9.76 13.84 16.47
C GLY A 215 9.15 15.07 15.82
N GLN A 216 9.64 15.47 14.65
CA GLN A 216 9.06 16.58 13.90
C GLN A 216 8.14 16.04 12.79
N LEU A 217 6.90 16.52 12.76
CA LEU A 217 6.00 16.30 11.63
C LEU A 217 6.40 17.23 10.49
N ARG A 218 6.73 16.65 9.36
CA ARG A 218 7.26 17.33 8.18
C ARG A 218 6.53 16.93 6.91
N VAL A 219 6.60 17.80 5.93
CA VAL A 219 6.23 17.50 4.55
C VAL A 219 7.44 17.67 3.66
N VAL A 220 7.71 16.71 2.80
CA VAL A 220 8.57 16.89 1.64
C VAL A 220 7.72 17.06 0.40
N ASP A 221 7.99 18.11 -0.33
CA ASP A 221 7.33 18.49 -1.57
C ASP A 221 8.43 18.92 -2.56
N ASN A 222 8.62 18.14 -3.62
CA ASN A 222 9.66 18.41 -4.62
C ASN A 222 11.03 18.68 -3.95
N ASN A 223 11.47 17.80 -3.07
CA ASN A 223 12.69 17.90 -2.24
C ASN A 223 12.78 19.14 -1.32
N LYS A 224 11.70 19.88 -1.14
CA LYS A 224 11.62 20.95 -0.14
C LYS A 224 10.95 20.42 1.13
N ILE A 225 11.61 20.62 2.26
CA ILE A 225 11.09 20.22 3.56
C ILE A 225 10.38 21.41 4.21
N ILE A 226 9.17 21.14 4.74
CA ILE A 226 8.34 22.11 5.46
C ILE A 226 8.03 21.49 6.82
N ASP A 227 8.38 22.21 7.89
CA ASP A 227 8.03 21.83 9.27
C ASP A 227 6.55 22.17 9.54
N ILE A 228 5.81 21.21 10.15
CA ILE A 228 4.39 21.36 10.50
C ILE A 228 4.21 21.41 12.01
N ALA A 229 4.80 20.48 12.75
CA ALA A 229 4.69 20.37 14.20
C ALA A 229 5.95 19.76 14.80
N SER A 230 6.16 19.97 16.11
CA SER A 230 7.21 19.33 16.93
C SER A 230 6.59 18.40 17.98
N ASP A 231 7.44 17.63 18.63
CA ASP A 231 7.08 16.72 19.73
C ASP A 231 6.00 15.70 19.35
N VAL A 232 6.03 15.25 18.07
CA VAL A 232 5.09 14.29 17.54
C VAL A 232 5.54 12.87 17.86
N ASN A 233 4.64 12.07 18.41
CA ASN A 233 4.92 10.68 18.76
C ASN A 233 5.19 9.87 17.50
N ALA A 234 6.28 9.08 17.52
CA ALA A 234 6.57 8.12 16.46
C ALA A 234 5.40 7.13 16.31
N GLY A 235 5.03 6.80 15.05
CA GLY A 235 3.92 5.89 14.78
C GLY A 235 2.52 6.52 14.86
N SER A 236 2.38 7.77 15.34
CA SER A 236 1.07 8.38 15.56
C SER A 236 0.43 9.06 14.35
N LEU A 237 1.17 9.19 13.24
CA LEU A 237 0.64 9.80 12.02
C LEU A 237 -0.27 8.84 11.27
N SER A 238 -1.53 9.23 11.05
CA SER A 238 -2.52 8.43 10.35
C SER A 238 -3.36 9.25 9.37
N LYS A 239 -3.85 8.58 8.30
CA LYS A 239 -4.88 9.14 7.43
C LYS A 239 -6.24 9.09 8.10
N VAL A 240 -7.06 10.07 7.83
CA VAL A 240 -8.46 10.05 8.25
C VAL A 240 -9.30 9.30 7.21
N TYR A 241 -10.07 8.33 7.68
CA TYR A 241 -10.99 7.56 6.83
C TYR A 241 -11.95 8.50 6.08
N ASN A 242 -12.17 8.24 4.79
CA ASN A 242 -13.03 9.02 3.89
C ASN A 242 -12.59 10.48 3.61
N LYS A 243 -11.37 10.88 3.99
CA LYS A 243 -10.81 12.20 3.64
C LYS A 243 -9.40 12.06 3.09
N SER A 244 -9.25 12.20 1.80
CA SER A 244 -8.00 11.91 1.08
C SER A 244 -6.78 12.74 1.52
N LYS A 245 -6.99 13.95 2.02
CA LYS A 245 -5.92 14.89 2.42
C LYS A 245 -5.82 15.11 3.92
N ALA A 246 -6.80 14.64 4.69
CA ALA A 246 -6.83 14.84 6.12
C ALA A 246 -5.95 13.81 6.85
N LEU A 247 -5.34 14.28 7.93
CA LEU A 247 -4.45 13.46 8.76
C LEU A 247 -4.67 13.76 10.24
N THR A 248 -4.25 12.82 11.06
CA THR A 248 -4.18 12.96 12.51
C THR A 248 -2.80 12.58 13.00
N TYR A 249 -2.41 13.13 14.13
CA TYR A 249 -1.17 12.81 14.83
C TYR A 249 -1.28 13.13 16.32
N VAL A 250 -0.39 12.58 17.12
CA VAL A 250 -0.30 12.85 18.56
C VAL A 250 0.95 13.67 18.85
N SER A 251 0.78 14.73 19.62
CA SER A 251 1.88 15.58 20.11
C SER A 251 1.59 16.05 21.53
N GLY A 252 2.54 15.91 22.45
CA GLY A 252 2.40 16.35 23.83
C GLY A 252 1.18 15.75 24.55
N GLY A 253 0.85 14.47 24.32
CA GLY A 253 -0.32 13.79 24.90
C GLY A 253 -1.67 14.22 24.33
N ARG A 254 -1.68 14.97 23.23
CA ARG A 254 -2.90 15.45 22.57
C ARG A 254 -3.00 14.92 21.16
N GLN A 255 -4.19 14.51 20.77
CA GLN A 255 -4.48 14.14 19.39
C GLN A 255 -4.91 15.36 18.58
N PHE A 256 -4.27 15.55 17.42
CA PHE A 256 -4.54 16.64 16.50
C PHE A 256 -5.12 16.13 15.19
N TYR A 257 -5.94 16.96 14.59
CA TYR A 257 -6.50 16.78 13.24
C TYR A 257 -6.10 17.94 12.34
N MET A 258 -5.79 17.63 11.10
CA MET A 258 -5.60 18.60 10.02
C MET A 258 -6.43 18.17 8.80
N ASP A 259 -7.18 19.10 8.22
CA ASP A 259 -7.96 18.84 6.99
C ASP A 259 -7.04 18.65 5.76
N ASN A 260 -5.90 19.28 5.79
CA ASN A 260 -4.77 19.13 4.89
C ASN A 260 -3.53 19.77 5.52
N ILE A 261 -2.35 19.57 4.93
CA ILE A 261 -1.08 20.08 5.46
C ILE A 261 -0.97 21.61 5.56
N LYS A 262 -1.83 22.36 4.88
CA LYS A 262 -1.88 23.84 4.91
C LYS A 262 -2.90 24.36 5.92
N SER A 263 -3.75 23.49 6.46
CA SER A 263 -4.76 23.87 7.44
C SER A 263 -4.14 23.96 8.85
N LYS A 264 -4.79 24.76 9.70
CA LYS A 264 -4.42 24.83 11.12
C LYS A 264 -4.75 23.48 11.78
N ALA A 265 -3.84 22.96 12.58
CA ALA A 265 -4.08 21.80 13.41
C ALA A 265 -5.11 22.11 14.50
N VAL A 266 -6.04 21.19 14.70
CA VAL A 266 -7.12 21.29 15.68
C VAL A 266 -6.95 20.16 16.70
N ALA A 267 -6.83 20.48 18.00
CA ALA A 267 -6.84 19.47 19.04
C ALA A 267 -8.22 18.81 19.11
N ILE A 268 -8.24 17.48 19.01
CA ILE A 268 -9.47 16.67 19.08
C ILE A 268 -9.64 16.13 20.48
N LEU A 269 -8.58 15.57 21.02
CA LEU A 269 -8.48 14.96 22.34
C LEU A 269 -7.41 15.65 23.15
N GLU A 270 -7.71 15.96 24.38
CA GLU A 270 -6.76 16.42 25.38
C GLU A 270 -6.65 15.31 26.45
N SER A 271 -5.80 14.33 26.20
CA SER A 271 -5.60 13.22 27.14
C SER A 271 -4.13 12.83 27.15
N ASP A 272 -3.55 12.77 28.33
CA ASP A 272 -2.18 12.31 28.53
C ASP A 272 -1.98 10.82 28.20
N THR A 273 -3.09 10.11 27.94
CA THR A 273 -3.11 8.67 27.61
C THR A 273 -3.13 8.38 26.11
N VAL A 274 -3.30 9.40 25.26
CA VAL A 274 -3.31 9.22 23.80
C VAL A 274 -1.90 8.97 23.30
N THR A 275 -1.65 7.77 22.80
CA THR A 275 -0.33 7.33 22.29
C THR A 275 -0.29 7.20 20.78
N ASP A 276 -1.45 6.96 20.13
CA ASP A 276 -1.59 6.77 18.69
C ASP A 276 -2.89 7.39 18.15
N THR A 277 -3.15 7.23 16.87
CA THR A 277 -4.33 7.77 16.18
C THR A 277 -5.24 6.69 15.64
N GLU A 278 -5.02 5.44 15.99
CA GLU A 278 -5.94 4.35 15.65
C GLU A 278 -7.33 4.65 16.23
N GLY A 279 -8.37 4.35 15.49
CA GLY A 279 -9.74 4.63 15.92
C GLY A 279 -10.23 6.07 15.74
N THR A 280 -9.49 6.91 15.01
CA THR A 280 -10.00 8.24 14.62
C THR A 280 -10.90 8.14 13.39
N HIS A 281 -12.14 8.63 13.55
CA HIS A 281 -13.17 8.58 12.51
C HIS A 281 -13.76 9.97 12.24
N PHE A 282 -14.20 10.17 11.01
CA PHE A 282 -14.83 11.41 10.58
C PHE A 282 -16.26 11.17 10.12
N TYR A 283 -17.22 11.94 10.67
CA TYR A 283 -18.63 11.87 10.27
C TYR A 283 -19.33 13.21 10.45
N LYS A 284 -20.01 13.73 9.43
CA LYS A 284 -20.83 14.95 9.45
C LYS A 284 -20.16 16.16 10.12
N ASN A 285 -18.96 16.53 9.70
CA ASN A 285 -18.19 17.66 10.24
C ASN A 285 -17.78 17.51 11.72
N ARG A 286 -17.84 16.31 12.27
CA ARG A 286 -17.28 15.97 13.58
C ARG A 286 -16.23 14.87 13.43
N ILE A 287 -15.31 14.90 14.36
CA ILE A 287 -14.29 13.87 14.54
C ILE A 287 -14.65 13.09 15.78
N TYR A 288 -14.44 11.80 15.71
CA TYR A 288 -14.61 10.85 16.78
C TYR A 288 -13.29 10.12 16.99
N ALA A 289 -12.85 10.04 18.24
CA ALA A 289 -11.62 9.36 18.57
C ALA A 289 -11.74 8.65 19.93
N TYR A 290 -11.03 7.54 20.08
CA TYR A 290 -10.94 6.79 21.34
C TYR A 290 -9.64 7.15 22.05
N ASP A 291 -9.69 7.16 23.37
CA ASP A 291 -8.49 7.08 24.19
C ASP A 291 -8.09 5.61 24.49
N ALA A 292 -7.02 5.43 25.26
CA ALA A 292 -6.53 4.12 25.65
C ALA A 292 -7.51 3.29 26.50
N ASP A 293 -8.48 3.94 27.13
CA ASP A 293 -9.50 3.32 27.96
C ASP A 293 -10.81 3.04 27.19
N ASN A 294 -10.80 3.17 25.85
CA ASN A 294 -11.96 3.06 24.98
C ASN A 294 -13.07 4.09 25.29
N ILE A 295 -12.69 5.24 25.84
CA ILE A 295 -13.62 6.37 25.99
C ILE A 295 -13.69 7.09 24.65
N LEU A 296 -14.90 7.16 24.08
CA LEU A 296 -15.15 7.85 22.83
C LEU A 296 -15.37 9.35 23.08
N TYR A 297 -14.60 10.15 22.40
CA TYR A 297 -14.74 11.60 22.35
C TYR A 297 -15.19 12.04 20.97
N SER A 298 -15.90 13.15 20.91
CA SER A 298 -16.17 13.83 19.65
C SER A 298 -15.80 15.31 19.73
N ASN A 299 -15.42 15.88 18.61
CA ASN A 299 -15.16 17.31 18.49
C ASN A 299 -15.61 17.83 17.12
N THR A 300 -15.91 19.11 17.02
CA THR A 300 -16.08 19.74 15.71
C THR A 300 -14.73 19.91 15.02
N LEU A 301 -14.74 20.09 13.70
CA LEU A 301 -13.52 20.40 12.93
C LEU A 301 -12.88 21.74 13.32
N LYS A 302 -13.58 22.56 14.13
CA LYS A 302 -13.07 23.82 14.67
C LYS A 302 -12.44 23.66 16.06
N GLY A 303 -12.55 22.48 16.66
CA GLY A 303 -11.95 22.20 17.97
C GLY A 303 -12.62 22.89 19.17
N ASN A 304 -13.86 23.32 19.04
CA ASN A 304 -14.54 24.14 20.05
C ASN A 304 -15.76 23.49 20.70
N ASP A 305 -15.94 22.17 20.54
CA ASP A 305 -17.07 21.44 21.09
C ASP A 305 -16.67 19.99 21.39
N ILE A 306 -15.75 19.84 22.36
CA ILE A 306 -15.33 18.53 22.84
C ILE A 306 -16.44 17.95 23.70
N SER A 307 -16.88 16.75 23.36
CA SER A 307 -17.85 15.97 24.12
C SER A 307 -17.32 14.59 24.45
N ASN A 308 -17.36 14.22 25.73
CA ASN A 308 -17.14 12.83 26.17
C ASN A 308 -18.45 12.08 26.00
N ILE A 309 -18.43 11.02 25.17
CA ILE A 309 -19.60 10.20 24.88
C ILE A 309 -19.68 9.02 25.85
N GLY A 310 -18.54 8.59 26.39
CA GLY A 310 -18.42 7.49 27.34
C GLY A 310 -17.73 6.27 26.75
N TYR A 311 -17.70 5.20 27.52
CA TYR A 311 -17.11 3.92 27.12
C TYR A 311 -17.85 3.28 25.95
N VAL A 312 -17.13 2.82 24.94
CA VAL A 312 -17.68 2.13 23.76
C VAL A 312 -16.76 0.96 23.35
N GLU A 313 -17.35 -0.18 23.10
CA GLU A 313 -16.61 -1.34 22.58
C GLU A 313 -16.35 -1.23 21.07
N ARG A 314 -17.26 -0.59 20.34
CA ARG A 314 -17.18 -0.45 18.89
C ARG A 314 -17.97 0.75 18.38
N LEU A 315 -17.39 1.50 17.45
CA LEU A 315 -18.05 2.58 16.73
C LEU A 315 -18.48 2.09 15.34
N TRP A 316 -19.77 2.26 15.04
CA TRP A 316 -20.34 2.03 13.71
C TRP A 316 -20.76 3.36 13.11
N LEU A 317 -20.17 3.75 12.00
CA LEU A 317 -20.60 4.91 11.24
C LEU A 317 -21.60 4.48 10.16
N GLY A 318 -22.73 5.20 10.03
CA GLY A 318 -23.82 4.81 9.13
C GLY A 318 -23.46 4.73 7.63
N THR A 319 -22.27 5.15 7.26
CA THR A 319 -21.71 5.03 5.90
C THR A 319 -20.98 3.70 5.66
N GLU A 320 -20.71 2.92 6.70
CA GLU A 320 -20.03 1.62 6.60
C GLU A 320 -20.99 0.46 6.28
N LEU A 321 -22.28 0.75 6.28
CA LEU A 321 -23.34 -0.24 6.01
C LEU A 321 -23.85 -0.21 4.55
N ARG A 322 -23.06 0.25 3.60
CA ARG A 322 -23.44 0.22 2.17
C ARG A 322 -22.51 -0.65 1.37
#